data_a1442e1060e8b13102cae565a96d1997
#
_entry.id   a1442e1060e8b13102cae565a96d1997
#
_cell.length_a   1.000
_cell.length_b   1.000
_cell.length_c   1.000
_cell.angle_alpha   90.00
_cell.angle_beta   90.00
_cell.angle_gamma   90.00
#
_symmetry.space_group_name_H-M   'P 1'
#
loop_
_entity.id
_entity.type
_entity.pdbx_description
1 polymer ?
#
loop_
_entity_poly.entity_id
_entity_poly.type
_entity_poly.pdbx_seq_one_letter_code
_entity_poly.pdbx_strand_id
1 'polypeptide(L)'
;MLNAPILRSILKEIYGVEDKYLVPISTNWFIPTVDPNDHVGTWIGYRIISKRPYVRAAQFGKDMVKPIKVQFRLTFVGPQAEELADQVLLWEDRTDVVRAFEAHKAQINYTDRTAFTYPIRNGGYNDEMCWVVDLSAQTSYEVDTKQVPWFNKE
;
A
#
# COMPACT_ATOMS: atom_id res chain seq x y z
N MET A 1 -1.25 12.23 -3.80
CA MET A 1 -0.62 11.02 -4.35
C MET A 1 -0.48 9.97 -3.27
N LEU A 2 -0.65 8.71 -3.60
CA LEU A 2 -0.50 7.62 -2.64
C LEU A 2 0.95 7.49 -2.16
N ASN A 3 1.16 7.61 -0.87
CA ASN A 3 2.46 7.46 -0.22
C ASN A 3 2.31 6.58 1.04
N ALA A 4 3.41 6.31 1.73
CA ALA A 4 3.39 5.42 2.89
C ALA A 4 2.45 5.90 4.02
N PRO A 5 2.45 7.18 4.44
CA PRO A 5 1.51 7.65 5.46
C PRO A 5 0.04 7.54 5.04
N ILE A 6 -0.27 7.80 3.78
CA ILE A 6 -1.64 7.67 3.25
C ILE A 6 -2.04 6.20 3.20
N LEU A 7 -1.15 5.34 2.73
CA LEU A 7 -1.41 3.89 2.72
C LEU A 7 -1.68 3.37 4.14
N ARG A 8 -0.92 3.82 5.12
CA ARG A 8 -1.17 3.48 6.53
C ARG A 8 -2.58 3.89 6.97
N SER A 9 -3.01 5.10 6.64
CA SER A 9 -4.34 5.59 6.98
C SER A 9 -5.44 4.74 6.34
N ILE A 10 -5.26 4.36 5.10
CA ILE A 10 -6.19 3.49 4.37
C ILE A 10 -6.27 2.11 5.04
N LEU A 11 -5.14 1.52 5.36
CA LEU A 11 -5.08 0.21 6.02
C LEU A 11 -5.75 0.24 7.40
N LYS A 12 -5.54 1.31 8.15
CA LYS A 12 -6.18 1.49 9.45
C LYS A 12 -7.70 1.55 9.32
N GLU A 13 -8.20 2.24 8.31
CA GLU A 13 -9.63 2.32 8.02
C GLU A 13 -10.21 0.96 7.63
N ILE A 14 -9.52 0.22 6.77
CA ILE A 14 -10.00 -1.08 6.29
C ILE A 14 -10.01 -2.13 7.39
N TYR A 15 -8.94 -2.22 8.17
CA TYR A 15 -8.76 -3.30 9.15
C TYR A 15 -9.19 -2.94 10.57
N GLY A 16 -9.23 -1.65 10.91
CA GLY A 16 -9.59 -1.22 12.25
C GLY A 16 -8.64 -1.71 13.35
N VAL A 17 -7.40 -2.02 13.01
CA VAL A 17 -6.42 -2.53 13.96
C VAL A 17 -5.71 -1.40 14.70
N GLU A 18 -5.11 -1.74 15.84
CA GLU A 18 -4.30 -0.80 16.61
C GLU A 18 -3.02 -0.43 15.83
N ASP A 19 -2.52 0.78 16.07
CA ASP A 19 -1.35 1.32 15.38
C ASP A 19 -0.11 0.42 15.49
N LYS A 20 0.06 -0.28 16.61
CA LYS A 20 1.21 -1.17 16.82
C LYS A 20 1.28 -2.33 15.83
N TYR A 21 0.15 -2.72 15.25
CA TYR A 21 0.08 -3.83 14.28
C TYR A 21 0.28 -3.38 12.82
N LEU A 22 0.35 -2.07 12.57
CA LEU A 22 0.66 -1.52 11.26
C LEU A 22 2.12 -1.06 11.23
N VAL A 23 2.96 -1.81 10.53
CA VAL A 23 4.40 -1.61 10.56
C VAL A 23 4.91 -1.20 9.19
N PRO A 24 5.59 -0.04 9.07
CA PRO A 24 6.27 0.31 7.82
C PRO A 24 7.47 -0.60 7.63
N ILE A 25 7.55 -1.23 6.46
CA ILE A 25 8.65 -2.13 6.14
C ILE A 25 9.78 -1.35 5.48
N SER A 26 10.97 -1.40 6.08
CA SER A 26 12.21 -0.93 5.48
C SER A 26 13.07 -2.11 5.04
N THR A 27 14.16 -1.85 4.30
CA THR A 27 15.08 -2.89 3.85
C THR A 27 15.73 -3.70 4.98
N ASN A 28 15.78 -3.13 6.18
CA ASN A 28 16.36 -3.76 7.37
C ASN A 28 15.29 -4.19 8.39
N TRP A 29 14.05 -4.32 7.94
CA TRP A 29 12.97 -4.67 8.83
C TRP A 29 12.98 -6.16 9.15
N PHE A 30 12.97 -6.46 10.44
CA PHE A 30 12.77 -7.82 10.94
C PHE A 30 11.29 -8.01 11.23
N ILE A 31 10.75 -9.10 10.70
CA ILE A 31 9.37 -9.47 10.98
C ILE A 31 9.25 -9.75 12.48
N PRO A 32 8.36 -9.03 13.19
CA PRO A 32 8.18 -9.26 14.62
C PRO A 32 7.77 -10.70 14.90
N THR A 33 8.34 -11.28 15.95
CA THR A 33 7.87 -12.56 16.43
C THR A 33 6.48 -12.37 17.03
N VAL A 34 5.50 -13.12 16.55
CA VAL A 34 4.17 -13.09 17.15
C VAL A 34 4.26 -13.76 18.51
N ASP A 35 3.88 -13.05 19.57
CA ASP A 35 3.78 -13.63 20.89
C ASP A 35 2.62 -14.65 20.88
N PRO A 36 2.88 -15.94 21.15
CA PRO A 36 1.83 -16.96 21.20
C PRO A 36 0.75 -16.67 22.24
N ASN A 37 1.02 -15.79 23.19
CA ASN A 37 0.04 -15.32 24.18
C ASN A 37 -0.75 -14.09 23.74
N ASP A 38 -0.39 -13.49 22.63
CA ASP A 38 -1.10 -12.35 22.05
C ASP A 38 -2.13 -12.85 21.03
N HIS A 39 -3.37 -12.99 21.47
CA HIS A 39 -4.46 -13.51 20.65
C HIS A 39 -4.87 -12.61 19.48
N VAL A 40 -4.35 -11.38 19.42
CA VAL A 40 -4.68 -10.40 18.38
C VAL A 40 -3.52 -10.19 17.40
N GLY A 41 -2.51 -11.02 17.50
CA GLY A 41 -1.15 -10.80 17.02
C GLY A 41 -0.91 -10.92 15.51
N THR A 42 -1.84 -10.53 14.64
CA THR A 42 -1.52 -10.46 13.21
C THR A 42 -0.97 -9.08 12.88
N TRP A 43 0.27 -9.05 12.43
CA TRP A 43 0.95 -7.83 12.01
C TRP A 43 0.73 -7.59 10.53
N ILE A 44 0.57 -6.34 10.18
CA ILE A 44 0.41 -5.90 8.79
C ILE A 44 1.57 -4.97 8.47
N GLY A 45 2.49 -5.45 7.66
CA GLY A 45 3.57 -4.64 7.10
C GLY A 45 3.14 -3.99 5.79
N TYR A 46 3.59 -2.78 5.53
CA TYR A 46 3.29 -2.08 4.29
C TYR A 46 4.53 -1.38 3.76
N ARG A 47 4.63 -1.34 2.44
CA ARG A 47 5.76 -0.71 1.75
C ARG A 47 5.34 -0.25 0.37
N ILE A 48 5.73 0.97 0.00
CA ILE A 48 5.69 1.40 -1.39
C ILE A 48 6.91 0.81 -2.10
N ILE A 49 6.68 0.04 -3.17
CA ILE A 49 7.73 -0.61 -3.93
C ILE A 49 8.24 0.31 -5.04
N SER A 50 7.33 0.89 -5.81
CA SER A 50 7.69 1.75 -6.94
C SER A 50 6.58 2.73 -7.27
N LYS A 51 6.97 3.82 -7.89
CA LYS A 51 6.07 4.82 -8.46
C LYS A 51 6.49 5.02 -9.90
N ARG A 52 5.57 4.79 -10.82
CA ARG A 52 5.88 4.84 -12.25
C ARG A 52 4.87 5.70 -12.99
N PRO A 53 5.30 6.74 -13.67
CA PRO A 53 4.42 7.43 -14.63
C PRO A 53 4.15 6.49 -15.81
N TYR A 54 2.92 6.50 -16.31
CA TYR A 54 2.53 5.65 -17.43
C TYR A 54 1.94 6.41 -18.60
N VAL A 55 1.66 7.69 -18.42
CA VAL A 55 1.25 8.61 -19.49
C VAL A 55 1.92 9.96 -19.29
N ARG A 56 1.85 10.80 -20.32
CA ARG A 56 2.38 12.18 -20.25
C ARG A 56 1.61 13.01 -19.23
N ALA A 57 2.32 13.93 -18.61
CA ALA A 57 1.68 14.94 -17.78
C ALA A 57 0.78 15.84 -18.64
N ALA A 58 -0.36 16.22 -18.10
CA ALA A 58 -1.23 17.23 -18.66
C ALA A 58 -1.10 18.51 -17.85
N GLN A 59 -1.13 19.64 -18.54
CA GLN A 59 -1.08 20.95 -17.91
C GLN A 59 -2.45 21.62 -18.03
N PHE A 60 -3.00 22.02 -16.89
CA PHE A 60 -4.26 22.74 -16.79
C PHE A 60 -3.99 24.10 -16.17
N GLY A 61 -3.83 25.14 -17.01
CA GLY A 61 -3.46 26.45 -16.51
C GLY A 61 -2.09 26.44 -15.83
N LYS A 62 -2.06 26.58 -14.51
CA LYS A 62 -0.85 26.57 -13.69
C LYS A 62 -0.53 25.20 -13.13
N ASP A 63 -1.47 24.27 -13.19
CA ASP A 63 -1.35 22.97 -12.58
C ASP A 63 -0.85 21.96 -13.59
N MET A 64 0.10 21.15 -13.17
CA MET A 64 0.51 19.96 -13.90
C MET A 64 0.01 18.73 -13.19
N VAL A 65 -0.60 17.83 -13.94
CA VAL A 65 -1.13 16.56 -13.44
C VAL A 65 -0.49 15.41 -14.18
N LYS A 66 0.11 14.51 -13.47
CA LYS A 66 0.72 13.31 -14.05
C LYS A 66 0.14 12.06 -13.43
N PRO A 67 -0.51 11.20 -14.21
CA PRO A 67 -0.96 9.89 -13.73
C PRO A 67 0.23 9.02 -13.35
N ILE A 68 0.16 8.42 -12.17
CA ILE A 68 1.21 7.60 -11.60
C ILE A 68 0.62 6.25 -11.20
N LYS A 69 1.32 5.19 -11.54
CA LYS A 69 1.05 3.86 -11.03
C LYS A 69 1.96 3.60 -9.83
N VAL A 70 1.35 3.32 -8.69
CA VAL A 70 2.07 3.01 -7.45
C VAL A 70 1.94 1.52 -7.19
N GLN A 71 3.07 0.83 -7.08
CA GLN A 71 3.10 -0.54 -6.60
C GLN A 71 3.40 -0.54 -5.12
N PHE A 72 2.66 -1.33 -4.38
CA PHE A 72 2.87 -1.47 -2.95
C PHE A 72 2.72 -2.91 -2.51
N ARG A 73 3.34 -3.22 -1.38
CA ARG A 73 3.36 -4.57 -0.82
C ARG A 73 2.77 -4.55 0.56
N LEU A 74 1.91 -5.53 0.82
CA LEU A 74 1.41 -5.83 2.14
C LEU A 74 1.98 -7.16 2.59
N THR A 75 2.44 -7.21 3.84
CA THR A 75 2.98 -8.44 4.44
C THR A 75 2.18 -8.73 5.69
N PHE A 76 1.56 -9.89 5.73
CA PHE A 76 0.77 -10.34 6.88
C PHE A 76 1.55 -11.39 7.64
N VAL A 77 1.66 -11.22 8.95
CA VAL A 77 2.38 -12.13 9.83
C VAL A 77 1.50 -12.46 11.03
N GLY A 78 1.26 -13.71 11.27
CA GLY A 78 0.50 -14.18 12.43
C GLY A 78 -0.59 -15.19 12.10
N PRO A 79 -1.45 -15.51 13.07
CA PRO A 79 -2.42 -16.62 12.93
C PRO A 79 -3.45 -16.43 11.82
N GLN A 80 -3.77 -15.19 11.47
CA GLN A 80 -4.77 -14.87 10.44
C GLN A 80 -4.14 -14.34 9.15
N ALA A 81 -2.83 -14.51 9.01
CA ALA A 81 -2.08 -13.90 7.89
C ALA A 81 -2.58 -14.36 6.53
N GLU A 82 -2.76 -15.66 6.34
CA GLU A 82 -3.24 -16.21 5.07
C GLU A 82 -4.64 -15.72 4.72
N GLU A 83 -5.55 -15.75 5.69
CA GLU A 83 -6.91 -15.28 5.47
C GLU A 83 -6.98 -13.80 5.12
N LEU A 84 -6.23 -12.96 5.82
CA LEU A 84 -6.16 -11.53 5.53
C LEU A 84 -5.54 -11.25 4.16
N ALA A 85 -4.51 -12.01 3.79
CA ALA A 85 -3.91 -11.88 2.46
C ALA A 85 -4.90 -12.28 1.37
N ASP A 86 -5.63 -13.38 1.55
CA ASP A 86 -6.62 -13.83 0.58
C ASP A 86 -7.76 -12.83 0.40
N GLN A 87 -8.17 -12.17 1.48
CA GLN A 87 -9.20 -11.12 1.40
C GLN A 87 -8.78 -9.94 0.54
N VAL A 88 -7.50 -9.66 0.42
CA VAL A 88 -7.01 -8.58 -0.44
C VAL A 88 -7.33 -8.84 -1.91
N LEU A 89 -7.43 -10.09 -2.32
CA LEU A 89 -7.82 -10.45 -3.69
C LEU A 89 -9.24 -10.01 -4.04
N LEU A 90 -10.06 -9.73 -3.04
CA LEU A 90 -11.44 -9.24 -3.19
C LEU A 90 -11.56 -7.71 -3.09
N TRP A 91 -10.45 -7.00 -2.87
CA TRP A 91 -10.51 -5.56 -2.65
C TRP A 91 -11.12 -4.78 -3.79
N GLU A 92 -10.91 -5.21 -5.02
CA GLU A 92 -11.50 -4.59 -6.20
C GLU A 92 -13.04 -4.60 -6.16
N ASP A 93 -13.62 -5.63 -5.53
CA ASP A 93 -15.05 -5.85 -5.49
C ASP A 93 -15.69 -5.35 -4.19
N ARG A 94 -14.88 -4.88 -3.25
CA ARG A 94 -15.35 -4.35 -1.97
C ARG A 94 -15.53 -2.84 -2.04
N THR A 95 -16.77 -2.40 -1.95
CA THR A 95 -17.11 -0.97 -2.01
C THR A 95 -16.43 -0.14 -0.92
N ASP A 96 -16.33 -0.68 0.29
CA ASP A 96 -15.68 0.01 1.41
C ASP A 96 -14.19 0.26 1.15
N VAL A 97 -13.50 -0.73 0.59
CA VAL A 97 -12.07 -0.63 0.25
C VAL A 97 -11.87 0.36 -0.91
N VAL A 98 -12.66 0.23 -1.98
CA VAL A 98 -12.58 1.13 -3.13
C VAL A 98 -12.79 2.57 -2.70
N ARG A 99 -13.77 2.83 -1.84
CA ARG A 99 -14.03 4.18 -1.32
C ARG A 99 -12.90 4.70 -0.43
N ALA A 100 -12.28 3.84 0.36
CA ALA A 100 -11.15 4.25 1.20
C ALA A 100 -9.97 4.74 0.34
N PHE A 101 -9.69 4.08 -0.77
CA PHE A 101 -8.66 4.53 -1.72
C PHE A 101 -9.08 5.80 -2.46
N GLU A 102 -10.33 5.87 -2.92
CA GLU A 102 -10.85 7.04 -3.64
C GLU A 102 -10.84 8.31 -2.78
N ALA A 103 -11.06 8.20 -1.48
CA ALA A 103 -10.97 9.32 -0.55
C ALA A 103 -9.59 9.97 -0.56
N HIS A 104 -8.56 9.24 -0.94
CA HIS A 104 -7.19 9.71 -1.09
C HIS A 104 -6.75 9.84 -2.56
N LYS A 105 -7.72 9.96 -3.48
CA LYS A 105 -7.48 10.12 -4.92
C LYS A 105 -6.65 8.98 -5.52
N ALA A 106 -6.86 7.78 -5.04
CA ALA A 106 -6.23 6.57 -5.55
C ALA A 106 -7.28 5.57 -5.99
N GLN A 107 -6.97 4.78 -7.01
CA GLN A 107 -7.84 3.72 -7.51
C GLN A 107 -7.04 2.43 -7.56
N ILE A 108 -7.61 1.36 -7.03
CA ILE A 108 -7.05 0.02 -7.21
C ILE A 108 -7.23 -0.35 -8.68
N ASN A 109 -6.13 -0.78 -9.30
CA ASN A 109 -6.10 -0.99 -10.73
C ASN A 109 -6.72 -2.32 -11.12
N TYR A 110 -7.93 -2.27 -11.69
CA TYR A 110 -8.65 -3.45 -12.15
C TYR A 110 -8.03 -4.13 -13.37
N THR A 111 -7.30 -3.38 -14.18
CA THR A 111 -6.76 -3.91 -15.42
C THR A 111 -5.49 -4.71 -15.24
N ASP A 112 -4.79 -4.49 -14.15
CA ASP A 112 -3.45 -5.03 -13.97
C ASP A 112 -3.43 -6.38 -13.28
N ARG A 113 -4.52 -6.82 -12.70
CA ARG A 113 -4.72 -8.13 -12.03
C ARG A 113 -3.44 -8.74 -11.43
N THR A 114 -2.57 -7.87 -10.92
CA THR A 114 -1.27 -8.28 -10.38
C THR A 114 -1.33 -8.63 -8.90
N ALA A 115 -2.49 -8.47 -8.28
CA ALA A 115 -2.65 -8.91 -6.90
C ALA A 115 -2.59 -10.43 -6.86
N PHE A 116 -1.56 -10.94 -6.22
CA PHE A 116 -1.41 -12.36 -5.94
C PHE A 116 -0.79 -12.53 -4.56
N THR A 117 -1.09 -13.65 -3.93
CA THR A 117 -0.60 -13.95 -2.60
C THR A 117 0.43 -15.06 -2.68
N TYR A 118 1.48 -14.96 -1.89
CA TYR A 118 2.47 -16.01 -1.78
C TYR A 118 3.06 -16.04 -0.38
N PRO A 119 3.41 -17.25 0.14
CA PRO A 119 4.05 -17.36 1.41
C PRO A 119 5.55 -17.08 1.29
N ILE A 120 6.11 -16.44 2.30
CA ILE A 120 7.55 -16.36 2.49
C ILE A 120 7.90 -16.85 3.89
N ARG A 121 9.04 -17.51 4.04
CA ARG A 121 9.51 -17.88 5.37
C ARG A 121 9.99 -16.64 6.10
N ASN A 122 9.54 -16.51 7.34
CA ASN A 122 10.16 -15.60 8.27
C ASN A 122 11.56 -16.15 8.57
N GLY A 123 12.62 -15.46 8.15
CA GLY A 123 14.01 -15.87 8.35
C GLY A 123 14.49 -15.87 9.80
N GLY A 124 13.57 -15.83 10.76
CA GLY A 124 13.84 -15.83 12.19
C GLY A 124 13.42 -17.11 12.88
N TYR A 125 13.15 -16.99 14.15
CA TYR A 125 13.03 -18.06 15.12
C TYR A 125 11.82 -19.00 14.97
N ASN A 126 10.85 -18.67 14.14
CA ASN A 126 9.64 -19.48 13.98
C ASN A 126 9.45 -19.85 12.54
N ASP A 127 8.99 -21.08 12.31
CA ASP A 127 8.52 -21.54 11.00
C ASP A 127 7.22 -20.83 10.55
N GLU A 128 6.90 -19.69 11.16
CA GLU A 128 5.75 -18.90 10.78
C GLU A 128 5.96 -18.31 9.40
N MET A 129 5.07 -18.65 8.51
CA MET A 129 5.06 -18.12 7.17
C MET A 129 4.39 -16.76 7.16
N CYS A 130 5.00 -15.84 6.45
CA CYS A 130 4.40 -14.56 6.14
C CYS A 130 3.68 -14.68 4.82
N TRP A 131 2.54 -14.05 4.70
CA TRP A 131 1.82 -13.95 3.45
C TRP A 131 1.99 -12.55 2.87
N VAL A 132 2.42 -12.51 1.64
CA VAL A 132 2.74 -11.25 0.94
C VAL A 132 1.78 -11.05 -0.20
N VAL A 133 1.30 -9.82 -0.35
CA VAL A 133 0.44 -9.43 -1.46
C VAL A 133 1.04 -8.20 -2.13
N ASP A 134 1.28 -8.29 -3.43
CA ASP A 134 1.72 -7.16 -4.24
C ASP A 134 0.52 -6.61 -5.01
N LEU A 135 0.32 -5.30 -4.89
CA LEU A 135 -0.79 -4.60 -5.52
C LEU A 135 -0.30 -3.36 -6.26
N SER A 136 -1.16 -2.86 -7.11
CA SER A 136 -0.95 -1.55 -7.72
C SER A 136 -2.20 -0.69 -7.61
N ALA A 137 -1.97 0.61 -7.51
CA ALA A 137 -3.03 1.61 -7.54
C ALA A 137 -2.65 2.73 -8.50
N GLN A 138 -3.67 3.32 -9.11
CA GLN A 138 -3.50 4.52 -9.92
C GLN A 138 -3.75 5.74 -9.06
N THR A 139 -2.87 6.72 -9.17
CA THR A 139 -2.99 8.00 -8.50
C THR A 139 -2.47 9.09 -9.42
N SER A 140 -2.55 10.34 -9.00
CA SER A 140 -2.04 11.46 -9.76
C SER A 140 -1.07 12.26 -8.92
N TYR A 141 0.01 12.66 -9.53
CA TYR A 141 0.90 13.68 -8.98
C TYR A 141 0.49 15.03 -9.53
N GLU A 142 0.08 15.90 -8.64
CA GLU A 142 -0.38 17.25 -8.97
C GLU A 142 0.57 18.27 -8.37
N VAL A 143 1.00 19.22 -9.16
CA VAL A 143 1.86 20.31 -8.70
C VAL A 143 1.45 21.61 -9.33
N ASP A 144 1.40 22.67 -8.53
CA ASP A 144 1.32 24.04 -9.01
C ASP A 144 2.71 24.44 -9.49
N THR A 145 2.85 24.71 -10.79
CA THR A 145 4.13 25.07 -11.39
C THR A 145 4.75 26.32 -10.78
N LYS A 146 3.96 27.21 -10.20
CA LYS A 146 4.45 28.40 -9.49
C LYS A 146 5.19 28.07 -8.20
N GLN A 147 4.93 26.93 -7.59
CA GLN A 147 5.57 26.51 -6.36
C GLN A 147 6.86 25.75 -6.60
N VAL A 148 7.18 25.47 -7.86
CA VAL A 148 8.37 24.70 -8.24
C VAL A 148 9.38 25.65 -8.88
N PRO A 149 10.48 26.02 -8.18
CA PRO A 149 11.37 27.09 -8.64
C PRO A 149 11.95 26.92 -10.04
N TRP A 150 12.21 25.69 -10.47
CA TRP A 150 12.79 25.43 -11.80
C TRP A 150 11.82 25.63 -12.96
N PHE A 151 10.50 25.74 -12.70
CA PHE A 151 9.53 26.08 -13.73
C PHE A 151 9.43 27.60 -13.99
N ASN A 152 9.90 28.41 -13.08
CA ASN A 152 9.81 29.87 -13.12
C ASN A 152 11.14 30.52 -13.53
N LYS A 153 11.94 29.85 -14.31
CA LYS A 153 13.17 30.41 -14.84
C LYS A 153 12.86 31.33 -16.02
N GLU A 154 12.91 32.59 -15.76
CA GLU A 154 13.03 33.62 -16.80
C GLU A 154 14.41 34.22 -16.74
#